data_fc4142d37b67b0d972e68ac3ca13fabb
#
_entry.id   fc4142d37b67b0d972e68ac3ca13fabb
#
_cell.length_a   1.000
_cell.length_b   1.000
_cell.length_c   1.000
_cell.angle_alpha   90.00
_cell.angle_beta   90.00
_cell.angle_gamma   90.00
#
_symmetry.space_group_name_H-M   'P 1'
#
loop_
_entity.id
_entity.type
_entity.pdbx_description
1 polymer ?
#
loop_
_entity_poly.entity_id
_entity_poly.type
_entity_poly.pdbx_seq_one_letter_code
_entity_poly.pdbx_strand_id
1 'polypeptide(L)'
;MLPLGEVKLTRKIQSLSIIFRTNTNIEIWDQNKKRIFEKPKIEYALRCLNSVIKSIKKTKELMPDTLIKFQVIDDNSSDENLKKLKDLINTHSIESEIINHDKSEHKEKIAAENNQETFGNLSSLLKCFEVAKKDQSDLIYFVEDDYLHYEHSLVDMLNTYERVSSQHKDEIIVCPSDYPFNYMNNEKTNILIGSQQHWRTITKMLCTFMISKKMFQKHIENFDKTCEKRHEPFEKYLNKILESEIGISPIKSLAIHMTNVNSSYGLSPFIDIKKLWEENKIRQ
;
A
#
# COMPACT_ATOMS: atom_id res chain seq x y z
N MET A 1 0.17 -32.75 20.62
CA MET A 1 0.54 -31.97 19.41
C MET A 1 -0.40 -30.78 19.41
N LEU A 2 0.12 -29.57 19.58
CA LEU A 2 -0.73 -28.37 19.50
C LEU A 2 -1.17 -28.23 18.05
N PRO A 3 -2.47 -28.01 17.78
CA PRO A 3 -2.91 -27.69 16.43
C PRO A 3 -2.16 -26.44 15.97
N LEU A 4 -1.51 -26.53 14.82
CA LEU A 4 -0.71 -25.41 14.22
C LEU A 4 -1.55 -24.16 13.96
N GLY A 5 -2.82 -24.18 14.27
CA GLY A 5 -3.75 -23.10 14.01
C GLY A 5 -4.23 -22.30 15.22
N GLU A 6 -4.11 -22.81 16.42
CA GLU A 6 -4.65 -22.13 17.60
C GLU A 6 -3.69 -21.05 18.13
N VAL A 7 -4.03 -19.83 17.84
CA VAL A 7 -3.42 -18.64 18.46
C VAL A 7 -4.51 -17.91 19.21
N LYS A 8 -4.30 -17.65 20.51
CA LYS A 8 -5.18 -16.76 21.25
C LYS A 8 -5.00 -15.34 20.71
N LEU A 9 -6.00 -14.85 19.99
CA LEU A 9 -5.99 -13.50 19.49
C LEU A 9 -6.19 -12.51 20.64
N THR A 10 -5.14 -11.77 20.97
CA THR A 10 -5.16 -10.72 22.00
C THR A 10 -5.18 -9.31 21.37
N ARG A 11 -4.82 -9.21 20.10
CA ARG A 11 -4.92 -8.00 19.28
C ARG A 11 -6.06 -8.18 18.28
N LYS A 12 -7.11 -7.39 18.45
CA LYS A 12 -8.28 -7.35 17.56
C LYS A 12 -8.31 -5.99 16.85
N ILE A 13 -8.60 -5.99 15.56
CA ILE A 13 -8.70 -4.79 14.74
C ILE A 13 -10.17 -4.45 14.56
N GLN A 14 -10.54 -3.24 14.98
CA GLN A 14 -11.88 -2.71 14.85
C GLN A 14 -12.04 -1.74 13.69
N SER A 15 -10.92 -1.10 13.27
CA SER A 15 -10.97 -0.10 12.23
C SER A 15 -9.71 -0.07 11.37
N LEU A 16 -9.92 0.18 10.07
CA LEU A 16 -8.90 0.32 9.04
C LEU A 16 -9.14 1.59 8.24
N SER A 17 -8.14 2.47 8.16
CA SER A 17 -8.11 3.58 7.22
C SER A 17 -7.25 3.19 6.01
N ILE A 18 -7.82 3.27 4.82
CA ILE A 18 -7.13 3.04 3.55
C ILE A 18 -6.91 4.38 2.88
N ILE A 19 -5.66 4.75 2.65
CA ILE A 19 -5.25 5.99 2.01
C ILE A 19 -4.65 5.64 0.64
N PHE A 20 -5.45 5.81 -0.40
CA PHE A 20 -5.08 5.54 -1.79
C PHE A 20 -4.52 6.81 -2.43
N ARG A 21 -3.25 6.79 -2.82
CA ARG A 21 -2.56 7.91 -3.46
C ARG A 21 -2.55 7.73 -4.98
N THR A 22 -3.00 8.74 -5.72
CA THR A 22 -3.04 8.68 -7.19
C THR A 22 -2.57 9.98 -7.84
N ASN A 23 -1.94 9.81 -9.01
CA ASN A 23 -1.67 10.87 -9.98
C ASN A 23 -1.71 10.27 -11.38
N THR A 24 -2.76 10.58 -12.12
CA THR A 24 -3.00 9.98 -13.45
C THR A 24 -2.36 10.76 -14.59
N ASN A 25 -1.80 11.95 -14.33
CA ASN A 25 -1.20 12.82 -15.33
C ASN A 25 0.30 12.61 -15.53
N ILE A 26 0.95 11.85 -14.64
CA ILE A 26 2.38 11.60 -14.73
C ILE A 26 2.65 10.40 -15.62
N GLU A 27 3.49 10.56 -16.60
CA GLU A 27 4.17 9.46 -17.27
C GLU A 27 5.22 8.86 -16.35
N ILE A 28 5.72 7.68 -16.65
CA ILE A 28 6.74 7.03 -15.81
C ILE A 28 7.98 7.96 -15.78
N TRP A 29 8.32 8.44 -14.58
CA TRP A 29 9.42 9.39 -14.36
C TRP A 29 10.83 8.83 -14.65
N ASP A 30 10.95 7.50 -14.76
CA ASP A 30 12.20 6.83 -15.14
C ASP A 30 12.01 6.18 -16.51
N GLN A 31 12.72 6.70 -17.51
CA GLN A 31 12.67 6.22 -18.91
C GLN A 31 13.06 4.74 -19.06
N ASN A 32 13.76 4.16 -18.06
CA ASN A 32 14.10 2.74 -18.02
C ASN A 32 12.95 1.87 -17.49
N LYS A 33 11.91 2.46 -16.90
CA LYS A 33 10.74 1.76 -16.37
C LYS A 33 9.68 1.63 -17.45
N LYS A 34 9.25 0.40 -17.71
CA LYS A 34 8.16 0.12 -18.64
C LYS A 34 6.95 -0.42 -17.90
N ARG A 35 5.77 0.03 -18.29
CA ARG A 35 4.52 -0.60 -17.89
C ARG A 35 4.41 -1.97 -18.57
N ILE A 36 3.94 -3.00 -17.85
CA ILE A 36 3.80 -4.36 -18.38
C ILE A 36 2.83 -4.38 -19.57
N PHE A 37 1.76 -3.61 -19.47
CA PHE A 37 0.77 -3.46 -20.53
C PHE A 37 0.92 -2.09 -21.18
N GLU A 38 0.84 -2.02 -22.50
CA GLU A 38 0.88 -0.77 -23.26
C GLU A 38 -0.45 -0.02 -23.13
N LYS A 39 -0.68 0.52 -21.94
CA LYS A 39 -1.89 1.28 -21.58
C LYS A 39 -1.51 2.59 -20.91
N PRO A 40 -2.33 3.65 -21.03
CA PRO A 40 -2.10 4.92 -20.35
C PRO A 40 -2.17 4.76 -18.82
N LYS A 41 -1.55 5.67 -18.09
CA LYS A 41 -1.50 5.64 -16.61
C LYS A 41 -2.88 5.54 -15.96
N ILE A 42 -3.87 6.23 -16.51
CA ILE A 42 -5.25 6.18 -16.00
C ILE A 42 -5.83 4.76 -15.98
N GLU A 43 -5.51 3.92 -16.97
CA GLU A 43 -5.99 2.54 -17.00
C GLU A 43 -5.39 1.71 -15.86
N TYR A 44 -4.12 1.96 -15.52
CA TYR A 44 -3.48 1.35 -14.36
C TYR A 44 -4.13 1.81 -13.05
N ALA A 45 -4.28 3.12 -12.88
CA ALA A 45 -4.89 3.69 -11.68
C ALA A 45 -6.32 3.17 -11.47
N LEU A 46 -7.13 3.11 -12.53
CA LEU A 46 -8.49 2.61 -12.47
C LEU A 46 -8.56 1.11 -12.11
N ARG A 47 -7.71 0.26 -12.70
CA ARG A 47 -7.69 -1.18 -12.36
C ARG A 47 -7.16 -1.42 -10.95
N CYS A 48 -6.14 -0.69 -10.53
CA CYS A 48 -5.63 -0.76 -9.17
C CYS A 48 -6.69 -0.30 -8.15
N LEU A 49 -7.37 0.82 -8.42
CA LEU A 49 -8.48 1.29 -7.60
C LEU A 49 -9.62 0.26 -7.54
N ASN A 50 -10.03 -0.32 -8.68
CA ASN A 50 -11.05 -1.35 -8.75
C ASN A 50 -10.68 -2.57 -7.90
N SER A 51 -9.41 -2.99 -7.95
CA SER A 51 -8.91 -4.11 -7.16
C SER A 51 -8.98 -3.85 -5.65
N VAL A 52 -8.62 -2.64 -5.21
CA VAL A 52 -8.75 -2.21 -3.80
C VAL A 52 -10.23 -2.20 -3.39
N ILE A 53 -11.11 -1.63 -4.22
CA ILE A 53 -12.56 -1.60 -3.95
C ILE A 53 -13.14 -3.02 -3.79
N LYS A 54 -12.76 -3.95 -4.66
CA LYS A 54 -13.18 -5.36 -4.53
C LYS A 54 -12.70 -5.96 -3.22
N SER A 55 -11.46 -5.69 -2.84
CA SER A 55 -10.91 -6.18 -1.58
C SER A 55 -11.60 -5.54 -0.36
N ILE A 56 -11.98 -4.27 -0.42
CA ILE A 56 -12.82 -3.61 0.60
C ILE A 56 -14.18 -4.31 0.72
N LYS A 57 -14.86 -4.56 -0.40
CA LYS A 57 -16.15 -5.26 -0.40
C LYS A 57 -16.05 -6.65 0.22
N LYS A 58 -15.02 -7.40 -0.18
CA LYS A 58 -14.78 -8.73 0.38
C LYS A 58 -14.50 -8.69 1.87
N THR A 59 -13.79 -7.66 2.33
CA THR A 59 -13.53 -7.46 3.75
C THR A 59 -14.82 -7.13 4.51
N LYS A 60 -15.66 -6.24 4.00
CA LYS A 60 -16.96 -5.93 4.61
C LYS A 60 -17.89 -7.15 4.69
N GLU A 61 -17.82 -8.05 3.70
CA GLU A 61 -18.57 -9.31 3.69
C GLU A 61 -18.09 -10.29 4.78
N LEU A 62 -16.77 -10.47 4.93
CA LEU A 62 -16.17 -11.49 5.79
C LEU A 62 -15.84 -11.00 7.20
N MET A 63 -15.69 -9.70 7.36
CA MET A 63 -15.35 -9.00 8.61
C MET A 63 -16.29 -7.80 8.81
N PRO A 64 -17.62 -8.03 8.97
CA PRO A 64 -18.62 -6.95 8.94
C PRO A 64 -18.49 -5.96 10.11
N ASP A 65 -17.85 -6.37 11.20
CA ASP A 65 -17.64 -5.53 12.38
C ASP A 65 -16.42 -4.60 12.24
N THR A 66 -15.61 -4.77 11.20
CA THR A 66 -14.46 -3.92 10.95
C THR A 66 -14.87 -2.65 10.21
N LEU A 67 -14.69 -1.51 10.84
CA LEU A 67 -14.96 -0.21 10.23
C LEU A 67 -13.87 0.10 9.20
N ILE A 68 -14.27 0.37 7.96
CA ILE A 68 -13.33 0.72 6.89
C ILE A 68 -13.61 2.14 6.42
N LYS A 69 -12.61 3.02 6.57
CA LYS A 69 -12.56 4.35 6.01
C LYS A 69 -11.71 4.32 4.74
N PHE A 70 -12.21 4.86 3.64
CA PHE A 70 -11.50 4.91 2.37
C PHE A 70 -11.31 6.35 1.91
N GLN A 71 -10.05 6.75 1.72
CA GLN A 71 -9.66 8.10 1.33
C GLN A 71 -8.76 8.04 0.09
N VAL A 72 -9.02 8.89 -0.88
CA VAL A 72 -8.23 9.03 -2.11
C VAL A 72 -7.53 10.37 -2.06
N ILE A 73 -6.21 10.37 -2.11
CA ILE A 73 -5.38 11.58 -2.26
C ILE A 73 -5.03 11.71 -3.74
N ASP A 74 -5.64 12.68 -4.40
CA ASP A 74 -5.39 12.95 -5.81
C ASP A 74 -4.37 14.07 -5.98
N ASP A 75 -3.25 13.78 -6.65
CA ASP A 75 -2.20 14.73 -6.96
C ASP A 75 -2.39 15.31 -8.38
N ASN A 76 -3.37 16.17 -8.54
CA ASN A 76 -3.66 16.93 -9.76
C ASN A 76 -3.92 16.07 -11.02
N SER A 77 -4.69 15.01 -10.91
CA SER A 77 -5.25 14.34 -12.09
C SER A 77 -6.13 15.33 -12.89
N SER A 78 -6.25 15.11 -14.20
CA SER A 78 -7.17 15.89 -15.02
C SER A 78 -8.62 15.71 -14.55
N ASP A 79 -9.48 16.70 -14.78
CA ASP A 79 -10.90 16.65 -14.42
C ASP A 79 -11.58 15.41 -15.02
N GLU A 80 -11.24 15.05 -16.26
CA GLU A 80 -11.75 13.86 -16.94
C GLU A 80 -11.34 12.59 -16.19
N ASN A 81 -10.06 12.46 -15.82
CA ASN A 81 -9.57 11.29 -15.12
C ASN A 81 -10.10 11.22 -13.69
N LEU A 82 -10.16 12.37 -12.98
CA LEU A 82 -10.75 12.43 -11.66
C LEU A 82 -12.23 12.03 -11.67
N LYS A 83 -12.97 12.43 -12.71
CA LYS A 83 -14.36 11.97 -12.91
C LYS A 83 -14.43 10.45 -13.07
N LYS A 84 -13.56 9.84 -13.89
CA LYS A 84 -13.52 8.37 -14.06
C LYS A 84 -13.25 7.64 -12.74
N LEU A 85 -12.35 8.16 -11.90
CA LEU A 85 -12.08 7.62 -10.56
C LEU A 85 -13.33 7.70 -9.66
N LYS A 86 -13.99 8.87 -9.63
CA LYS A 86 -15.24 9.10 -8.87
C LYS A 86 -16.36 8.17 -9.33
N ASP A 87 -16.57 8.07 -10.64
CA ASP A 87 -17.61 7.23 -11.23
C ASP A 87 -17.40 5.76 -10.88
N LEU A 88 -16.14 5.28 -10.88
CA LEU A 88 -15.80 3.94 -10.47
C LEU A 88 -16.16 3.69 -8.99
N ILE A 89 -15.79 4.59 -8.09
CA ILE A 89 -16.10 4.48 -6.66
C ILE A 89 -17.62 4.46 -6.45
N ASN A 90 -18.34 5.36 -7.09
CA ASN A 90 -19.80 5.48 -7.00
C ASN A 90 -20.50 4.22 -7.51
N THR A 91 -20.06 3.65 -8.63
CA THR A 91 -20.60 2.40 -9.19
C THR A 91 -20.54 1.25 -8.18
N HIS A 92 -19.55 1.25 -7.31
CA HIS A 92 -19.40 0.24 -6.28
C HIS A 92 -20.07 0.60 -4.94
N SER A 93 -20.66 1.79 -4.81
CA SER A 93 -21.29 2.29 -3.57
C SER A 93 -20.35 2.23 -2.37
N ILE A 94 -19.09 2.61 -2.59
CA ILE A 94 -18.09 2.70 -1.53
C ILE A 94 -18.09 4.14 -1.01
N GLU A 95 -18.38 4.28 0.28
CA GLU A 95 -18.19 5.55 0.97
C GLU A 95 -16.71 5.92 0.98
N SER A 96 -16.39 7.09 0.43
CA SER A 96 -15.03 7.57 0.31
C SER A 96 -14.94 9.06 0.38
N GLU A 97 -13.79 9.57 0.81
CA GLU A 97 -13.42 10.97 0.74
C GLU A 97 -12.33 11.14 -0.33
N ILE A 98 -12.52 12.05 -1.28
CA ILE A 98 -11.52 12.40 -2.29
C ILE A 98 -10.95 13.76 -1.93
N ILE A 99 -9.65 13.78 -1.65
CA ILE A 99 -8.89 14.97 -1.26
C ILE A 99 -8.00 15.36 -2.45
N ASN A 100 -8.36 16.49 -3.08
CA ASN A 100 -7.50 17.10 -4.08
C ASN A 100 -6.31 17.74 -3.37
N HIS A 101 -5.11 17.29 -3.72
CA HIS A 101 -3.90 17.76 -3.09
C HIS A 101 -3.37 19.04 -3.76
N ASP A 102 -3.19 20.09 -2.98
CA ASP A 102 -2.47 21.29 -3.40
C ASP A 102 -0.98 21.19 -3.00
N LYS A 103 -0.13 21.00 -4.00
CA LYS A 103 1.34 20.91 -3.80
C LYS A 103 1.92 22.16 -3.12
N SER A 104 1.28 23.32 -3.27
CA SER A 104 1.78 24.58 -2.69
C SER A 104 1.82 24.56 -1.17
N GLU A 105 0.99 23.74 -0.51
CA GLU A 105 0.95 23.57 0.94
C GLU A 105 2.28 23.06 1.53
N HIS A 106 3.12 22.38 0.72
CA HIS A 106 4.33 21.71 1.18
C HIS A 106 5.64 22.34 0.71
N LYS A 107 5.60 23.50 0.05
CA LYS A 107 6.82 24.16 -0.49
C LYS A 107 7.91 24.41 0.54
N GLU A 108 7.54 24.81 1.74
CA GLU A 108 8.52 25.06 2.81
C GLU A 108 9.13 23.77 3.38
N LYS A 109 8.32 22.70 3.47
CA LYS A 109 8.75 21.40 4.04
C LYS A 109 9.66 20.63 3.09
N ILE A 110 9.52 20.84 1.77
CA ILE A 110 10.23 20.13 0.71
C ILE A 110 11.13 21.11 -0.09
N ALA A 111 11.59 22.16 0.56
CA ALA A 111 12.34 23.26 -0.08
C ALA A 111 13.68 22.83 -0.70
N ALA A 112 14.24 21.70 -0.29
CA ALA A 112 15.49 21.16 -0.83
C ALA A 112 15.34 20.40 -2.16
N GLU A 113 14.10 20.18 -2.65
CA GLU A 113 13.86 19.44 -3.88
C GLU A 113 13.57 20.38 -5.05
N ASN A 114 14.45 20.37 -6.03
CA ASN A 114 14.35 21.23 -7.21
C ASN A 114 13.64 20.58 -8.41
N ASN A 115 13.52 19.24 -8.42
CA ASN A 115 12.83 18.54 -9.49
C ASN A 115 11.32 18.52 -9.23
N GLN A 116 10.55 19.06 -10.17
CA GLN A 116 9.09 19.23 -10.06
C GLN A 116 8.31 17.91 -9.91
N GLU A 117 8.76 16.86 -10.62
CA GLU A 117 8.10 15.54 -10.55
C GLU A 117 8.40 14.87 -9.20
N THR A 118 9.66 14.94 -8.76
CA THR A 118 10.06 14.45 -7.44
C THR A 118 9.34 15.22 -6.34
N PHE A 119 9.24 16.55 -6.47
CA PHE A 119 8.49 17.39 -5.55
C PHE A 119 7.02 16.96 -5.45
N GLY A 120 6.34 16.71 -6.57
CA GLY A 120 4.95 16.23 -6.59
C GLY A 120 4.79 14.90 -5.87
N ASN A 121 5.69 13.95 -6.13
CA ASN A 121 5.69 12.65 -5.47
C ASN A 121 5.88 12.76 -3.95
N LEU A 122 6.87 13.55 -3.50
CA LEU A 122 7.13 13.79 -2.06
C LEU A 122 5.94 14.51 -1.40
N SER A 123 5.39 15.52 -2.07
CA SER A 123 4.29 16.31 -1.55
C SER A 123 3.00 15.51 -1.37
N SER A 124 2.64 14.68 -2.36
CA SER A 124 1.47 13.81 -2.25
C SER A 124 1.66 12.71 -1.20
N LEU A 125 2.87 12.18 -1.04
CA LEU A 125 3.19 11.22 0.03
C LEU A 125 3.10 11.89 1.41
N LEU A 126 3.64 13.10 1.56
CA LEU A 126 3.53 13.87 2.80
C LEU A 126 2.06 14.14 3.16
N LYS A 127 1.21 14.45 2.16
CA LYS A 127 -0.24 14.61 2.38
C LYS A 127 -0.88 13.33 2.90
N CYS A 128 -0.49 12.15 2.40
CA CYS A 128 -0.97 10.87 2.94
C CYS A 128 -0.59 10.72 4.42
N PHE A 129 0.63 11.07 4.79
CA PHE A 129 1.07 11.01 6.18
C PHE A 129 0.36 12.05 7.07
N GLU A 130 0.07 13.25 6.56
CA GLU A 130 -0.71 14.26 7.29
C GLU A 130 -2.16 13.82 7.52
N VAL A 131 -2.78 13.17 6.56
CA VAL A 131 -4.11 12.55 6.72
C VAL A 131 -4.04 11.44 7.76
N ALA A 132 -3.04 10.57 7.69
CA ALA A 132 -2.81 9.52 8.65
C ALA A 132 -2.55 10.06 10.08
N LYS A 133 -1.87 11.20 10.23
CA LYS A 133 -1.67 11.86 11.54
C LYS A 133 -2.99 12.21 12.24
N LYS A 134 -4.00 12.56 11.48
CA LYS A 134 -5.34 12.96 11.99
C LYS A 134 -6.30 11.79 12.16
N ASP A 135 -6.03 10.68 11.49
CA ASP A 135 -6.87 9.48 11.52
C ASP A 135 -6.80 8.79 12.89
N GLN A 136 -7.89 8.14 13.30
CA GLN A 136 -8.01 7.46 14.59
C GLN A 136 -8.23 5.94 14.45
N SER A 137 -8.15 5.41 13.23
CA SER A 137 -8.29 3.98 12.98
C SER A 137 -7.17 3.17 13.62
N ASP A 138 -7.43 1.93 13.99
CA ASP A 138 -6.42 1.03 14.55
C ASP A 138 -5.27 0.80 13.61
N LEU A 139 -5.60 0.58 12.33
CA LEU A 139 -4.65 0.38 11.26
C LEU A 139 -4.80 1.42 10.16
N ILE A 140 -3.69 1.74 9.51
CA ILE A 140 -3.60 2.60 8.34
C ILE A 140 -2.95 1.79 7.23
N TYR A 141 -3.57 1.74 6.07
CA TYR A 141 -3.03 1.11 4.87
C TYR A 141 -2.77 2.17 3.81
N PHE A 142 -1.50 2.43 3.54
CA PHE A 142 -1.06 3.29 2.44
C PHE A 142 -1.00 2.49 1.15
N VAL A 143 -1.59 3.02 0.08
CA VAL A 143 -1.69 2.32 -1.21
C VAL A 143 -1.35 3.29 -2.35
N GLU A 144 -0.44 2.88 -3.21
CA GLU A 144 -0.13 3.59 -4.46
C GLU A 144 -1.01 3.08 -5.61
N ASP A 145 -1.27 3.93 -6.60
CA ASP A 145 -2.19 3.66 -7.72
C ASP A 145 -1.62 2.73 -8.80
N ASP A 146 -0.52 2.07 -8.51
CA ASP A 146 0.10 1.04 -9.34
C ASP A 146 0.24 -0.32 -8.63
N TYR A 147 -0.52 -0.54 -7.55
CA TYR A 147 -0.64 -1.84 -6.88
C TYR A 147 -1.96 -2.51 -7.20
N LEU A 148 -1.88 -3.64 -7.91
CA LEU A 148 -3.04 -4.46 -8.30
C LEU A 148 -3.27 -5.57 -7.28
N HIS A 149 -4.39 -5.51 -6.56
CA HIS A 149 -4.71 -6.40 -5.44
C HIS A 149 -5.54 -7.61 -5.88
N TYR A 150 -5.36 -8.73 -5.17
CA TYR A 150 -6.35 -9.80 -5.17
C TYR A 150 -7.55 -9.45 -4.30
N GLU A 151 -8.70 -10.00 -4.60
CA GLU A 151 -9.94 -9.69 -3.89
C GLU A 151 -9.88 -9.98 -2.37
N HIS A 152 -9.16 -11.04 -1.97
CA HIS A 152 -9.02 -11.45 -0.57
C HIS A 152 -7.85 -10.76 0.18
N SER A 153 -7.15 -9.84 -0.46
CA SER A 153 -5.90 -9.25 0.07
C SER A 153 -6.05 -8.63 1.44
N LEU A 154 -7.02 -7.72 1.61
CA LEU A 154 -7.22 -7.04 2.90
C LEU A 154 -7.64 -8.01 4.01
N VAL A 155 -8.48 -8.98 3.71
CA VAL A 155 -8.91 -10.01 4.68
C VAL A 155 -7.70 -10.81 5.20
N ASP A 156 -6.83 -11.28 4.29
CA ASP A 156 -5.64 -12.03 4.69
C ASP A 156 -4.65 -11.17 5.46
N MET A 157 -4.44 -9.92 5.03
CA MET A 157 -3.57 -8.96 5.74
C MET A 157 -4.07 -8.67 7.16
N LEU A 158 -5.36 -8.40 7.34
CA LEU A 158 -5.97 -8.09 8.65
C LEU A 158 -5.90 -9.30 9.59
N ASN A 159 -6.35 -10.47 9.14
CA ASN A 159 -6.31 -11.68 9.95
C ASN A 159 -4.87 -12.10 10.29
N THR A 160 -3.93 -11.92 9.35
CA THR A 160 -2.51 -12.19 9.60
C THR A 160 -1.92 -11.18 10.59
N TYR A 161 -2.29 -9.89 10.46
CA TYR A 161 -1.89 -8.88 11.42
C TYR A 161 -2.34 -9.25 12.85
N GLU A 162 -3.64 -9.55 13.05
CA GLU A 162 -4.17 -9.97 14.36
C GLU A 162 -3.43 -11.18 14.92
N ARG A 163 -3.19 -12.18 14.07
CA ARG A 163 -2.52 -13.42 14.46
C ARG A 163 -1.07 -13.18 14.87
N VAL A 164 -0.28 -12.55 14.00
CA VAL A 164 1.16 -12.39 14.21
C VAL A 164 1.44 -11.40 15.33
N SER A 165 0.71 -10.26 15.39
CA SER A 165 0.85 -9.30 16.48
C SER A 165 0.46 -9.90 17.84
N SER A 166 -0.56 -10.77 17.87
CA SER A 166 -0.93 -11.49 19.10
C SER A 166 0.14 -12.48 19.55
N GLN A 167 0.80 -13.16 18.62
CA GLN A 167 1.90 -14.10 18.92
C GLN A 167 3.14 -13.37 19.44
N HIS A 168 3.51 -12.28 18.79
CA HIS A 168 4.68 -11.48 19.16
C HIS A 168 4.42 -10.54 20.33
N LYS A 169 3.14 -10.30 20.67
CA LYS A 169 2.69 -9.33 21.69
C LYS A 169 3.14 -7.90 21.40
N ASP A 170 3.29 -7.58 20.12
CA ASP A 170 3.70 -6.27 19.63
C ASP A 170 3.04 -5.96 18.28
N GLU A 171 3.09 -4.67 17.90
CA GLU A 171 2.63 -4.20 16.62
C GLU A 171 3.61 -4.64 15.51
N ILE A 172 3.09 -4.80 14.29
CA ILE A 172 3.89 -5.20 13.12
C ILE A 172 3.57 -4.30 11.92
N ILE A 173 4.42 -4.33 10.91
CA ILE A 173 4.17 -3.73 9.60
C ILE A 173 3.87 -4.85 8.61
N VAL A 174 2.82 -4.69 7.80
CA VAL A 174 2.40 -5.67 6.82
C VAL A 174 2.52 -5.09 5.42
N CYS A 175 3.40 -5.67 4.59
CA CYS A 175 3.52 -5.35 3.18
C CYS A 175 2.74 -6.38 2.35
N PRO A 176 2.03 -5.96 1.28
CA PRO A 176 1.18 -6.88 0.52
C PRO A 176 1.92 -7.69 -0.54
N SER A 177 3.16 -7.32 -0.86
CA SER A 177 3.89 -7.86 -2.02
C SER A 177 5.09 -8.69 -1.63
N ASP A 178 5.23 -9.84 -2.29
CA ASP A 178 6.40 -10.68 -2.24
C ASP A 178 7.35 -10.31 -3.39
N TYR A 179 8.29 -9.43 -3.10
CA TYR A 179 9.18 -8.91 -4.12
C TYR A 179 10.29 -9.88 -4.50
N PRO A 180 10.75 -9.89 -5.78
CA PRO A 180 11.93 -10.62 -6.22
C PRO A 180 13.18 -10.33 -5.36
N PHE A 181 13.30 -9.11 -4.84
CA PHE A 181 14.35 -8.70 -3.90
C PHE A 181 14.56 -9.71 -2.76
N ASN A 182 13.48 -10.25 -2.19
CA ASN A 182 13.53 -11.20 -1.07
C ASN A 182 14.19 -12.53 -1.42
N TYR A 183 14.42 -12.81 -2.71
CA TYR A 183 15.04 -14.04 -3.21
C TYR A 183 16.46 -13.83 -3.80
N MET A 184 16.86 -12.57 -3.95
CA MET A 184 18.13 -12.20 -4.58
C MET A 184 19.24 -11.95 -3.55
N ASN A 185 18.88 -11.78 -2.29
CA ASN A 185 19.81 -11.47 -1.21
C ASN A 185 19.84 -12.60 -0.18
N ASN A 186 21.00 -12.82 0.39
CA ASN A 186 21.20 -13.85 1.42
C ASN A 186 20.87 -13.29 2.83
N GLU A 187 19.72 -12.63 2.95
CA GLU A 187 19.27 -12.07 4.24
C GLU A 187 18.57 -13.15 5.07
N LYS A 188 18.84 -13.16 6.36
CA LYS A 188 18.13 -14.04 7.30
C LYS A 188 16.67 -13.59 7.39
N THR A 189 15.75 -14.53 7.23
CA THR A 189 14.32 -14.29 7.36
C THR A 189 13.68 -15.37 8.21
N ASN A 190 12.66 -15.01 8.98
CA ASN A 190 11.82 -15.96 9.69
C ASN A 190 10.55 -16.21 8.87
N ILE A 191 10.15 -17.47 8.78
CA ILE A 191 8.88 -17.85 8.16
C ILE A 191 7.82 -17.94 9.24
N LEU A 192 6.69 -17.28 8.99
CA LEU A 192 5.55 -17.15 9.89
C LEU A 192 4.32 -17.82 9.26
N ILE A 193 3.43 -18.32 10.09
CA ILE A 193 2.13 -18.81 9.64
C ILE A 193 1.14 -17.64 9.74
N GLY A 194 0.69 -17.14 8.59
CA GLY A 194 -0.38 -16.17 8.49
C GLY A 194 -1.77 -16.80 8.57
N SER A 195 -2.77 -16.10 8.06
CA SER A 195 -4.17 -16.58 8.04
C SER A 195 -4.39 -17.63 6.94
N GLN A 196 -3.98 -17.33 5.71
CA GLN A 196 -4.24 -18.16 4.54
C GLN A 196 -2.97 -18.72 3.89
N GLN A 197 -1.80 -18.22 4.27
CA GLN A 197 -0.53 -18.58 3.67
C GLN A 197 0.64 -18.33 4.61
N HIS A 198 1.84 -18.74 4.19
CA HIS A 198 3.07 -18.38 4.87
C HIS A 198 3.46 -16.93 4.60
N TRP A 199 4.10 -16.35 5.57
CA TRP A 199 4.67 -14.99 5.53
C TRP A 199 6.13 -15.04 5.92
N ARG A 200 6.86 -14.01 5.61
CA ARG A 200 8.26 -13.86 6.01
C ARG A 200 8.52 -12.51 6.66
N THR A 201 9.53 -12.44 7.51
CA THR A 201 10.06 -11.15 7.94
C THR A 201 10.83 -10.50 6.80
N ILE A 202 10.77 -9.16 6.74
CA ILE A 202 11.42 -8.36 5.71
C ILE A 202 12.26 -7.24 6.35
N THR A 203 13.27 -6.77 5.61
CA THR A 203 14.16 -5.68 6.00
C THR A 203 13.97 -4.43 5.14
N LYS A 204 13.13 -4.52 4.10
CA LYS A 204 12.82 -3.42 3.17
C LYS A 204 11.36 -3.44 2.78
N MET A 205 10.80 -2.24 2.64
CA MET A 205 9.43 -2.01 2.17
C MET A 205 9.39 -0.84 1.19
N LEU A 206 8.34 -0.78 0.38
CA LEU A 206 8.00 0.37 -0.44
C LEU A 206 6.85 1.16 0.20
N CYS A 207 6.31 2.16 -0.52
CA CYS A 207 5.28 3.06 0.03
C CYS A 207 3.87 2.45 0.12
N THR A 208 3.69 1.17 -0.26
CA THR A 208 2.44 0.43 -0.07
C THR A 208 2.60 -0.58 1.06
N PHE A 209 2.05 -0.24 2.24
CA PHE A 209 2.14 -1.04 3.47
C PHE A 209 1.04 -0.68 4.46
N MET A 210 0.74 -1.60 5.37
CA MET A 210 -0.20 -1.42 6.48
C MET A 210 0.56 -1.35 7.81
N ILE A 211 0.18 -0.40 8.65
CA ILE A 211 0.83 -0.11 9.94
C ILE A 211 -0.21 0.29 10.98
N SER A 212 0.02 -0.02 12.25
CA SER A 212 -0.86 0.49 13.31
C SER A 212 -0.68 1.99 13.54
N LYS A 213 -1.74 2.65 13.98
CA LYS A 213 -1.69 4.05 14.39
C LYS A 213 -0.62 4.30 15.45
N LYS A 214 -0.51 3.40 16.42
CA LYS A 214 0.49 3.46 17.49
C LYS A 214 1.92 3.44 16.93
N MET A 215 2.22 2.50 16.03
CA MET A 215 3.54 2.38 15.41
C MET A 215 3.83 3.56 14.46
N PHE A 216 2.82 4.00 13.70
CA PHE A 216 2.94 5.19 12.87
C PHE A 216 3.33 6.43 13.69
N GLN A 217 2.67 6.65 14.84
CA GLN A 217 3.01 7.76 15.74
C GLN A 217 4.41 7.62 16.36
N LYS A 218 4.82 6.42 16.74
CA LYS A 218 6.16 6.12 17.28
C LYS A 218 7.27 6.53 16.31
N HIS A 219 7.05 6.37 15.00
CA HIS A 219 8.04 6.61 13.95
C HIS A 219 7.77 7.85 13.09
N ILE A 220 6.98 8.79 13.60
CA ILE A 220 6.53 9.96 12.84
C ILE A 220 7.67 10.74 12.19
N GLU A 221 8.81 10.87 12.86
CA GLU A 221 9.99 11.54 12.32
C GLU A 221 10.58 10.84 11.08
N ASN A 222 10.52 9.51 11.01
CA ASN A 222 10.98 8.77 9.84
C ASN A 222 10.06 9.02 8.64
N PHE A 223 8.74 9.09 8.86
CA PHE A 223 7.76 9.44 7.82
C PHE A 223 7.98 10.86 7.31
N ASP A 224 8.18 11.83 8.19
CA ASP A 224 8.45 13.22 7.82
C ASP A 224 9.77 13.33 7.03
N LYS A 225 10.86 12.71 7.51
CA LYS A 225 12.15 12.68 6.82
C LYS A 225 12.12 12.01 5.45
N THR A 226 11.23 11.01 5.24
CA THR A 226 11.05 10.39 3.92
C THR A 226 10.62 11.43 2.87
N CYS A 227 9.86 12.44 3.28
CA CYS A 227 9.29 13.45 2.40
C CYS A 227 10.07 14.75 2.29
N GLU A 228 11.15 14.97 3.06
CA GLU A 228 11.91 16.24 3.04
C GLU A 228 12.62 16.50 1.72
N LYS A 229 13.13 15.43 1.10
CA LYS A 229 13.82 15.44 -0.20
C LYS A 229 13.93 14.04 -0.77
N ARG A 230 14.32 13.91 -2.03
CA ARG A 230 14.65 12.60 -2.60
C ARG A 230 15.83 11.98 -1.87
N HIS A 231 15.67 10.75 -1.45
CA HIS A 231 16.71 9.91 -0.85
C HIS A 231 17.13 8.80 -1.82
N GLU A 232 18.29 8.18 -1.56
CA GLU A 232 18.76 7.00 -2.28
C GLU A 232 19.14 5.92 -1.26
N PRO A 233 18.37 4.81 -1.16
CA PRO A 233 17.09 4.59 -1.86
C PRO A 233 15.98 5.55 -1.39
N PHE A 234 14.92 5.69 -2.18
CA PHE A 234 13.79 6.59 -1.85
C PHE A 234 13.21 6.28 -0.47
N GLU A 235 13.03 5.01 -0.15
CA GLU A 235 12.44 4.50 1.09
C GLU A 235 13.46 4.39 2.25
N LYS A 236 14.56 5.13 2.20
CA LYS A 236 15.64 5.05 3.21
C LYS A 236 15.13 5.14 4.66
N TYR A 237 14.26 6.09 4.94
CA TYR A 237 13.75 6.29 6.30
C TYR A 237 12.58 5.36 6.65
N LEU A 238 11.80 4.90 5.68
CA LEU A 238 10.84 3.83 5.88
C LEU A 238 11.55 2.52 6.24
N ASN A 239 12.61 2.18 5.51
CA ASN A 239 13.40 0.97 5.78
C ASN A 239 14.12 1.03 7.14
N LYS A 240 14.47 2.25 7.60
CA LYS A 240 15.03 2.43 8.94
C LYS A 240 14.08 2.02 10.07
N ILE A 241 12.77 2.11 9.86
CA ILE A 241 11.77 1.61 10.81
C ILE A 241 11.93 0.11 11.00
N LEU A 242 12.21 -0.64 9.93
CA LEU A 242 12.39 -2.10 9.95
C LEU A 242 13.69 -2.56 10.65
N GLU A 243 14.60 -1.66 11.00
CA GLU A 243 15.76 -1.97 11.84
C GLU A 243 15.37 -2.25 13.31
N SER A 244 14.22 -1.72 13.76
CA SER A 244 13.72 -1.87 15.13
C SER A 244 12.35 -2.54 15.23
N GLU A 245 11.60 -2.60 14.15
CA GLU A 245 10.24 -3.12 14.10
C GLU A 245 10.13 -4.35 13.20
N ILE A 246 9.16 -5.21 13.47
CA ILE A 246 8.90 -6.39 12.65
C ILE A 246 8.06 -5.98 11.44
N GLY A 247 8.64 -6.10 10.25
CA GLY A 247 7.91 -6.06 8.99
C GLY A 247 7.73 -7.46 8.42
N ILE A 248 6.57 -7.72 7.83
CA ILE A 248 6.26 -8.99 7.19
C ILE A 248 5.72 -8.81 5.77
N SER A 249 6.00 -9.76 4.90
CA SER A 249 5.37 -9.88 3.58
C SER A 249 4.89 -11.31 3.32
N PRO A 250 3.85 -11.51 2.48
CA PRO A 250 3.34 -12.84 2.15
C PRO A 250 4.34 -13.61 1.29
N ILE A 251 4.33 -14.95 1.37
CA ILE A 251 5.07 -15.81 0.41
C ILE A 251 4.11 -16.26 -0.70
N LYS A 252 3.51 -15.36 -1.33
CA LYS A 252 2.71 -15.23 -2.54
C LYS A 252 2.00 -13.89 -2.42
N SER A 253 2.36 -12.99 -3.28
CA SER A 253 1.84 -11.61 -3.23
C SER A 253 0.32 -11.55 -3.11
N LEU A 254 -0.14 -10.64 -2.29
CA LEU A 254 -1.54 -10.21 -2.16
C LEU A 254 -1.82 -8.97 -3.02
N ALA A 255 -0.78 -8.21 -3.36
CA ALA A 255 -0.84 -7.14 -4.34
C ALA A 255 0.43 -7.13 -5.19
N ILE A 256 0.31 -6.71 -6.44
CA ILE A 256 1.39 -6.70 -7.42
C ILE A 256 1.75 -5.27 -7.78
N HIS A 257 3.00 -4.90 -7.60
CA HIS A 257 3.54 -3.64 -8.08
C HIS A 257 3.68 -3.67 -9.61
N MET A 258 2.88 -2.85 -10.29
CA MET A 258 2.70 -2.89 -11.75
C MET A 258 3.74 -2.07 -12.51
N THR A 259 4.49 -1.23 -11.80
CA THR A 259 5.54 -0.40 -12.35
C THR A 259 6.89 -1.11 -12.22
N ASN A 260 7.76 -0.92 -13.22
CA ASN A 260 9.12 -1.43 -13.19
C ASN A 260 9.25 -2.96 -13.12
N VAL A 261 8.69 -3.63 -14.10
CA VAL A 261 8.63 -5.10 -14.23
C VAL A 261 9.97 -5.79 -14.03
N ASN A 262 11.05 -5.14 -14.48
CA ASN A 262 12.40 -5.71 -14.51
C ASN A 262 13.22 -5.36 -13.25
N SER A 263 12.62 -4.72 -12.25
CA SER A 263 13.33 -4.41 -11.01
C SER A 263 13.17 -5.52 -9.97
N SER A 264 14.03 -5.48 -8.98
CA SER A 264 13.92 -6.35 -7.79
C SER A 264 12.64 -6.11 -6.97
N TYR A 265 11.92 -5.03 -7.23
CA TYR A 265 10.64 -4.68 -6.61
C TYR A 265 9.47 -4.71 -7.60
N GLY A 266 9.67 -5.31 -8.77
CA GLY A 266 8.68 -5.41 -9.83
C GLY A 266 7.80 -6.65 -9.70
N LEU A 267 7.73 -7.42 -10.80
CA LEU A 267 6.84 -8.57 -10.91
C LEU A 267 7.18 -9.66 -9.88
N SER A 268 6.21 -9.97 -9.05
CA SER A 268 6.31 -11.02 -8.04
C SER A 268 6.41 -12.42 -8.67
N PRO A 269 7.10 -13.37 -8.03
CA PRO A 269 7.20 -14.74 -8.52
C PRO A 269 5.85 -15.44 -8.64
N PHE A 270 5.72 -16.32 -9.62
CA PHE A 270 4.59 -17.25 -9.78
C PHE A 270 3.20 -16.62 -9.87
N ILE A 271 3.10 -15.41 -10.40
CA ILE A 271 1.85 -14.66 -10.54
C ILE A 271 1.39 -14.66 -12.00
N ASP A 272 0.14 -15.03 -12.23
CA ASP A 272 -0.54 -14.78 -13.51
C ASP A 272 -1.07 -13.35 -13.54
N ILE A 273 -0.16 -12.43 -13.89
CA ILE A 273 -0.46 -10.99 -13.93
C ILE A 273 -1.49 -10.64 -15.01
N LYS A 274 -1.53 -11.39 -16.12
CA LYS A 274 -2.51 -11.13 -17.19
C LYS A 274 -3.91 -11.42 -16.72
N LYS A 275 -4.10 -12.56 -16.06
CA LYS A 275 -5.38 -12.92 -15.46
C LYS A 275 -5.85 -11.87 -14.47
N LEU A 276 -4.99 -11.50 -13.50
CA LEU A 276 -5.31 -10.50 -12.47
C LEU A 276 -5.65 -9.13 -13.11
N TRP A 277 -4.92 -8.74 -14.15
CA TRP A 277 -5.19 -7.52 -14.92
C TRP A 277 -6.56 -7.53 -15.59
N GLU A 278 -6.93 -8.62 -16.24
CA GLU A 278 -8.24 -8.74 -16.91
C GLU A 278 -9.41 -8.85 -15.92
N GLU A 279 -9.23 -9.51 -14.78
CA GLU A 279 -10.23 -9.58 -13.70
C GLU A 279 -10.57 -8.20 -13.13
N ASN A 280 -9.65 -7.23 -13.22
CA ASN A 280 -9.84 -5.87 -12.75
C ASN A 280 -10.18 -4.85 -13.85
N LYS A 281 -10.47 -5.33 -15.06
CA LYS A 281 -10.98 -4.49 -16.14
C LYS A 281 -12.33 -3.89 -15.74
N ILE A 282 -12.46 -2.57 -15.93
CA ILE A 282 -13.73 -1.87 -15.72
C ILE A 282 -14.66 -2.23 -16.88
N ARG A 283 -15.82 -2.78 -16.57
CA ARG A 283 -16.87 -2.95 -17.56
C ARG A 283 -17.53 -1.59 -17.78
N GLN A 284 -17.43 -1.12 -18.99
CA GLN A 284 -18.17 0.07 -19.46
C GLN A 284 -19.66 -0.19 -19.46
#